data_df1aa61ff509622f3bca97bd1268d85e
#
_entry.id   df1aa61ff509622f3bca97bd1268d85e
#
_cell.length_a   1.000
_cell.length_b   1.000
_cell.length_c   1.000
_cell.angle_alpha   90.00
_cell.angle_beta   90.00
_cell.angle_gamma   90.00
#
_symmetry.space_group_name_H-M   'P 1'
#
loop_
_entity.id
_entity.type
_entity.pdbx_description
1 polymer ?
#
loop_
_entity_poly.entity_id
_entity_poly.type
_entity_poly.pdbx_seq_one_letter_code
_entity_poly.pdbx_strand_id
1 'polypeptide(L)'
;MRAVALSVLVACGTAPPVTPPATNTRPPEKSVQINKPGELVDIEAQLPAGYIAVVDFWGEHCGACVVVSGMLAVQVALDDRIVIRKVDVGDGFTPVAQHYKIGALPHFRVYDRHKRMRYLLVGNDTLKAPELAKQLAAEP
;
A
#
# COMPACT_ATOMS: atom_id res chain seq x y z
N MET A 1 12.66 40.52 -65.12
CA MET A 1 12.08 40.30 -63.76
C MET A 1 12.11 38.85 -63.51
N ARG A 2 12.98 38.38 -62.62
CA ARG A 2 13.11 36.94 -62.23
C ARG A 2 12.42 36.76 -60.88
N ALA A 3 11.38 35.93 -60.84
CA ALA A 3 10.70 35.54 -59.60
C ALA A 3 11.49 34.40 -58.89
N VAL A 4 11.89 34.62 -57.64
CA VAL A 4 12.55 33.66 -56.83
C VAL A 4 11.44 32.97 -55.97
N ALA A 5 11.20 31.69 -56.25
CA ALA A 5 10.30 30.86 -55.45
C ALA A 5 11.02 30.37 -54.21
N LEU A 6 10.52 30.76 -53.03
CA LEU A 6 11.04 30.30 -51.74
C LEU A 6 10.29 29.03 -51.35
N SER A 7 10.98 27.87 -51.41
CA SER A 7 10.43 26.60 -50.96
C SER A 7 10.61 26.47 -49.44
N VAL A 8 9.50 26.43 -48.69
CA VAL A 8 9.50 26.16 -47.28
C VAL A 8 9.45 24.65 -47.08
N LEU A 9 10.51 24.04 -46.56
CA LEU A 9 10.58 22.67 -46.12
C LEU A 9 9.95 22.55 -44.71
N VAL A 10 8.77 21.95 -44.62
CA VAL A 10 8.16 21.57 -43.35
C VAL A 10 8.79 20.25 -42.92
N ALA A 11 9.66 20.30 -41.91
CA ALA A 11 10.19 19.10 -41.26
C ALA A 11 9.11 18.51 -40.32
N CYS A 12 8.48 17.41 -40.72
CA CYS A 12 7.68 16.59 -39.81
C CYS A 12 8.61 15.90 -38.81
N GLY A 13 8.73 16.48 -37.61
CA GLY A 13 9.41 15.85 -36.50
C GLY A 13 8.57 14.66 -35.97
N THR A 14 9.03 13.43 -36.24
CA THR A 14 8.50 12.24 -35.62
C THR A 14 8.88 12.28 -34.13
N ALA A 15 7.87 12.38 -33.24
CA ALA A 15 8.08 12.27 -31.81
C ALA A 15 8.62 10.86 -31.48
N PRO A 16 9.58 10.72 -30.55
CA PRO A 16 10.09 9.42 -30.16
C PRO A 16 8.97 8.57 -29.55
N PRO A 17 8.97 7.25 -29.76
CA PRO A 17 7.97 6.36 -29.19
C PRO A 17 8.02 6.47 -27.66
N VAL A 18 6.88 6.80 -27.04
CA VAL A 18 6.71 6.77 -25.60
C VAL A 18 6.71 5.31 -25.17
N THR A 19 7.82 4.86 -24.62
CA THR A 19 7.91 3.52 -24.02
C THR A 19 7.01 3.52 -22.77
N PRO A 20 5.99 2.65 -22.70
CA PRO A 20 5.19 2.54 -21.48
C PRO A 20 6.09 2.15 -20.31
N PRO A 21 5.84 2.67 -19.09
CA PRO A 21 6.65 2.30 -17.93
C PRO A 21 6.62 0.78 -17.77
N ALA A 22 7.80 0.18 -17.62
CA ALA A 22 7.94 -1.26 -17.42
C ALA A 22 7.10 -1.67 -16.20
N THR A 23 6.04 -2.42 -16.42
CA THR A 23 5.27 -3.05 -15.36
C THR A 23 6.21 -3.98 -14.62
N ASN A 24 6.54 -3.66 -13.37
CA ASN A 24 7.36 -4.52 -12.53
C ASN A 24 6.59 -5.82 -12.30
N THR A 25 6.92 -6.86 -13.05
CA THR A 25 6.24 -8.16 -13.03
C THR A 25 6.57 -9.00 -11.79
N ARG A 26 7.47 -8.50 -10.89
CA ARG A 26 7.76 -9.20 -9.65
C ARG A 26 6.58 -9.04 -8.68
N PRO A 27 6.09 -10.13 -8.07
CA PRO A 27 5.11 -10.04 -6.99
C PRO A 27 5.59 -9.10 -5.88
N PRO A 28 4.72 -8.31 -5.26
CA PRO A 28 5.10 -7.44 -4.15
C PRO A 28 5.57 -8.28 -2.96
N GLU A 29 6.51 -7.71 -2.19
CA GLU A 29 6.91 -8.34 -0.92
C GLU A 29 5.71 -8.55 -0.01
N LYS A 30 5.69 -9.69 0.65
CA LYS A 30 4.60 -10.14 1.50
C LYS A 30 4.34 -9.21 2.68
N SER A 31 5.40 -8.77 3.34
CA SER A 31 5.32 -7.87 4.51
C SER A 31 6.42 -6.83 4.43
N VAL A 32 6.04 -5.55 4.46
CA VAL A 32 6.97 -4.41 4.31
C VAL A 32 6.66 -3.35 5.36
N GLN A 33 7.71 -2.87 6.05
CA GLN A 33 7.66 -1.65 6.85
C GLN A 33 7.70 -0.45 5.89
N ILE A 34 6.68 0.41 5.90
CA ILE A 34 6.51 1.48 4.90
C ILE A 34 6.85 2.89 5.38
N ASN A 35 7.23 3.06 6.65
CA ASN A 35 7.69 4.33 7.21
C ASN A 35 8.82 4.10 8.22
N LYS A 36 9.52 5.16 8.60
CA LYS A 36 10.35 5.20 9.80
C LYS A 36 9.45 5.47 11.02
N PRO A 37 9.93 5.16 12.25
CA PRO A 37 9.13 5.35 13.45
C PRO A 37 8.51 6.74 13.53
N GLY A 38 7.17 6.81 13.57
CA GLY A 38 6.39 8.04 13.67
C GLY A 38 6.32 8.92 12.42
N GLU A 39 7.06 8.60 11.36
CA GLU A 39 7.07 9.38 10.11
C GLU A 39 5.74 9.23 9.36
N LEU A 40 5.20 10.36 8.89
CA LEU A 40 4.01 10.35 8.05
C LEU A 40 4.31 9.68 6.70
N VAL A 41 3.44 8.77 6.29
CA VAL A 41 3.52 8.06 5.01
C VAL A 41 2.14 8.08 4.34
N ASP A 42 2.12 8.21 3.02
CA ASP A 42 0.92 7.99 2.22
C ASP A 42 0.70 6.48 2.04
N ILE A 43 -0.22 5.93 2.83
CA ILE A 43 -0.53 4.50 2.82
C ILE A 43 -1.05 4.06 1.45
N GLU A 44 -1.94 4.82 0.83
CA GLU A 44 -2.57 4.43 -0.45
C GLU A 44 -1.54 4.30 -1.57
N ALA A 45 -0.51 5.16 -1.56
CA ALA A 45 0.61 5.08 -2.50
C ALA A 45 1.45 3.79 -2.29
N GLN A 46 1.45 3.23 -1.08
CA GLN A 46 2.21 2.01 -0.74
C GLN A 46 1.42 0.72 -0.94
N LEU A 47 0.13 0.79 -1.25
CA LEU A 47 -0.69 -0.38 -1.50
C LEU A 47 -0.46 -0.89 -2.94
N PRO A 48 -0.09 -2.16 -3.14
CA PRO A 48 0.02 -2.74 -4.47
C PRO A 48 -1.38 -2.96 -5.08
N ALA A 49 -1.57 -2.53 -6.31
CA ALA A 49 -2.83 -2.75 -7.03
C ALA A 49 -3.08 -4.24 -7.28
N GLY A 50 -4.33 -4.67 -7.14
CA GLY A 50 -4.72 -6.06 -7.37
C GLY A 50 -4.55 -7.00 -6.17
N TYR A 51 -4.03 -6.50 -5.05
CA TYR A 51 -3.83 -7.27 -3.82
C TYR A 51 -4.75 -6.80 -2.69
N ILE A 52 -5.10 -7.72 -1.81
CA ILE A 52 -5.67 -7.38 -0.51
C ILE A 52 -4.53 -6.93 0.39
N ALA A 53 -4.65 -5.77 1.02
CA ALA A 53 -3.63 -5.26 1.90
C ALA A 53 -4.14 -5.11 3.33
N VAL A 54 -3.42 -5.69 4.29
CA VAL A 54 -3.62 -5.43 5.71
C VAL A 54 -2.57 -4.43 6.15
N VAL A 55 -3.00 -3.23 6.54
CA VAL A 55 -2.13 -2.21 7.11
C VAL A 55 -2.12 -2.39 8.62
N ASP A 56 -0.96 -2.76 9.14
CA ASP A 56 -0.68 -3.07 10.54
C ASP A 56 -0.01 -1.86 11.20
N PHE A 57 -0.78 -1.08 11.96
CA PHE A 57 -0.23 -0.01 12.79
C PHE A 57 0.23 -0.59 14.11
N TRP A 58 1.50 -0.38 14.42
CA TRP A 58 2.18 -0.94 15.59
C TRP A 58 3.11 0.08 16.24
N GLY A 59 3.56 -0.20 17.45
CA GLY A 59 4.54 0.63 18.16
C GLY A 59 5.45 -0.24 19.01
N GLU A 60 6.64 0.26 19.30
CA GLU A 60 7.71 -0.47 20.00
C GLU A 60 7.27 -1.06 21.35
N HIS A 61 6.42 -0.34 22.09
CA HIS A 61 5.96 -0.77 23.43
C HIS A 61 4.61 -1.50 23.41
N CYS A 62 4.12 -1.91 22.23
CA CYS A 62 2.87 -2.63 22.08
C CYS A 62 3.09 -4.15 22.05
N GLY A 63 3.13 -4.80 23.21
CA GLY A 63 3.27 -6.26 23.29
C GLY A 63 2.16 -7.02 22.58
N ALA A 64 0.92 -6.53 22.63
CA ALA A 64 -0.22 -7.12 21.91
C ALA A 64 -0.03 -7.02 20.39
N CYS A 65 0.59 -5.95 19.88
CA CYS A 65 0.88 -5.82 18.45
C CYS A 65 1.81 -6.93 17.97
N VAL A 66 2.85 -7.26 18.72
CA VAL A 66 3.78 -8.36 18.38
C VAL A 66 3.03 -9.67 18.17
N VAL A 67 2.10 -9.99 19.08
CA VAL A 67 1.31 -11.22 19.03
C VAL A 67 0.39 -11.24 17.81
N VAL A 68 -0.45 -10.21 17.64
CA VAL A 68 -1.46 -10.20 16.56
C VAL A 68 -0.82 -10.04 15.18
N SER A 69 0.26 -9.28 15.06
CA SER A 69 1.02 -9.16 13.81
C SER A 69 1.68 -10.49 13.43
N GLY A 70 2.23 -11.21 14.40
CA GLY A 70 2.78 -12.55 14.19
C GLY A 70 1.72 -13.54 13.72
N MET A 71 0.56 -13.56 14.36
CA MET A 71 -0.57 -14.41 13.98
C MET A 71 -1.07 -14.07 12.56
N LEU A 72 -1.22 -12.79 12.24
CA LEU A 72 -1.59 -12.34 10.89
C LEU A 72 -0.59 -12.86 9.86
N ALA A 73 0.71 -12.65 10.09
CA ALA A 73 1.77 -13.05 9.17
C ALA A 73 1.72 -14.56 8.87
N VAL A 74 1.56 -15.40 9.90
CA VAL A 74 1.46 -16.85 9.74
C VAL A 74 0.21 -17.24 8.96
N GLN A 75 -0.95 -16.67 9.30
CA GLN A 75 -2.24 -17.08 8.71
C GLN A 75 -2.39 -16.64 7.24
N VAL A 76 -1.71 -15.58 6.82
CA VAL A 76 -1.76 -15.10 5.41
C VAL A 76 -0.52 -15.49 4.60
N ALA A 77 0.45 -16.18 5.20
CA ALA A 77 1.73 -16.50 4.57
C ALA A 77 1.58 -17.24 3.23
N LEU A 78 0.63 -18.16 3.14
CA LEU A 78 0.41 -19.01 1.97
C LEU A 78 -0.62 -18.44 0.98
N ASP A 79 -1.20 -17.28 1.25
CA ASP A 79 -2.15 -16.64 0.31
C ASP A 79 -1.44 -15.51 -0.43
N ASP A 80 -1.01 -15.77 -1.66
CA ASP A 80 -0.26 -14.80 -2.46
C ASP A 80 -1.06 -13.56 -2.87
N ARG A 81 -2.37 -13.55 -2.63
CA ARG A 81 -3.24 -12.40 -2.92
C ARG A 81 -3.26 -11.37 -1.79
N ILE A 82 -2.70 -11.70 -0.62
CA ILE A 82 -2.74 -10.87 0.59
C ILE A 82 -1.32 -10.38 0.93
N VAL A 83 -1.17 -9.10 1.18
CA VAL A 83 0.08 -8.47 1.63
C VAL A 83 -0.10 -7.69 2.92
N ILE A 84 0.98 -7.51 3.67
CA ILE A 84 1.01 -6.73 4.92
C ILE A 84 1.84 -5.47 4.69
N ARG A 85 1.33 -4.33 5.13
CA ARG A 85 2.04 -3.05 5.16
C ARG A 85 2.11 -2.58 6.60
N LYS A 86 3.31 -2.54 7.16
CA LYS A 86 3.52 -2.18 8.57
C LYS A 86 3.80 -0.70 8.69
N VAL A 87 3.13 -0.05 9.64
CA VAL A 87 3.28 1.38 9.94
C VAL A 87 3.68 1.51 11.41
N ASP A 88 4.88 2.00 11.66
CA ASP A 88 5.36 2.30 13.00
C ASP A 88 4.81 3.66 13.45
N VAL A 89 3.98 3.66 14.47
CA VAL A 89 3.37 4.89 15.02
C VAL A 89 4.24 5.54 16.12
N GLY A 90 5.41 4.99 16.41
CA GLY A 90 6.27 5.47 17.48
C GLY A 90 5.58 5.41 18.84
N ASP A 91 5.57 6.53 19.56
CA ASP A 91 4.95 6.68 20.88
C ASP A 91 3.42 6.95 20.83
N GLY A 92 2.83 7.01 19.64
CA GLY A 92 1.40 7.28 19.45
C GLY A 92 1.02 8.77 19.35
N PHE A 93 1.95 9.69 19.61
CA PHE A 93 1.73 11.14 19.45
C PHE A 93 2.37 11.72 18.19
N THR A 94 2.83 10.89 17.32
CA THR A 94 3.59 11.20 16.12
C THR A 94 2.71 11.71 14.97
N PRO A 95 3.31 12.32 13.92
CA PRO A 95 2.58 12.79 12.75
C PRO A 95 1.72 11.71 12.09
N VAL A 96 2.22 10.47 11.94
CA VAL A 96 1.46 9.38 11.34
C VAL A 96 0.29 8.95 12.23
N ALA A 97 0.49 8.86 13.54
CA ALA A 97 -0.58 8.50 14.48
C ALA A 97 -1.72 9.54 14.47
N GLN A 98 -1.37 10.82 14.47
CA GLN A 98 -2.34 11.92 14.43
C GLN A 98 -3.10 11.95 13.10
N HIS A 99 -2.38 11.85 11.97
CA HIS A 99 -2.98 11.89 10.64
C HIS A 99 -4.01 10.76 10.43
N TYR A 100 -3.63 9.54 10.81
CA TYR A 100 -4.51 8.37 10.67
C TYR A 100 -5.44 8.14 11.86
N LYS A 101 -5.43 9.05 12.88
CA LYS A 101 -6.27 9.00 14.06
C LYS A 101 -6.13 7.68 14.83
N ILE A 102 -4.90 7.25 15.04
CA ILE A 102 -4.58 6.03 15.77
C ILE A 102 -4.66 6.32 17.26
N GLY A 103 -5.80 6.01 17.88
CA GLY A 103 -6.04 6.24 19.32
C GLY A 103 -5.77 5.02 20.19
N ALA A 104 -5.62 3.84 19.60
CA ALA A 104 -5.35 2.60 20.32
C ALA A 104 -4.63 1.59 19.43
N LEU A 105 -3.84 0.71 20.04
CA LEU A 105 -3.12 -0.39 19.39
C LEU A 105 -3.49 -1.71 20.05
N PRO A 106 -3.41 -2.84 19.32
CA PRO A 106 -3.17 -2.96 17.88
C PRO A 106 -4.29 -2.34 17.04
N HIS A 107 -3.97 -1.86 15.83
CA HIS A 107 -4.92 -1.21 14.93
C HIS A 107 -4.62 -1.66 13.50
N PHE A 108 -5.59 -2.31 12.86
CA PHE A 108 -5.46 -2.78 11.49
C PHE A 108 -6.50 -2.10 10.59
N ARG A 109 -6.10 -1.85 9.34
CA ARG A 109 -7.00 -1.47 8.25
C ARG A 109 -6.86 -2.47 7.12
N VAL A 110 -7.98 -3.00 6.64
CA VAL A 110 -7.99 -3.97 5.55
C VAL A 110 -8.52 -3.29 4.29
N TYR A 111 -7.72 -3.34 3.23
CA TYR A 111 -8.01 -2.75 1.93
C TYR A 111 -8.24 -3.84 0.89
N ASP A 112 -9.23 -3.61 0.02
CA ASP A 112 -9.49 -4.50 -1.10
C ASP A 112 -8.49 -4.28 -2.26
N ARG A 113 -8.60 -5.12 -3.32
CA ARG A 113 -7.73 -5.05 -4.50
C ARG A 113 -7.80 -3.73 -5.28
N HIS A 114 -8.85 -2.93 -5.02
CA HIS A 114 -9.05 -1.59 -5.60
C HIS A 114 -8.59 -0.48 -4.65
N LYS A 115 -7.83 -0.83 -3.60
CA LYS A 115 -7.31 0.08 -2.56
C LYS A 115 -8.42 0.78 -1.74
N ARG A 116 -9.63 0.23 -1.67
CA ARG A 116 -10.70 0.76 -0.83
C ARG A 116 -10.62 0.13 0.54
N MET A 117 -10.63 0.95 1.60
CA MET A 117 -10.68 0.45 2.97
C MET A 117 -12.03 -0.24 3.22
N ARG A 118 -11.99 -1.51 3.59
CA ARG A 118 -13.18 -2.33 3.85
C ARG A 118 -13.42 -2.54 5.34
N TYR A 119 -12.34 -2.66 6.11
CA TYR A 119 -12.44 -2.88 7.56
C TYR A 119 -11.43 -2.03 8.32
N LEU A 120 -11.87 -1.53 9.48
CA LEU A 120 -11.05 -0.89 10.50
C LEU A 120 -11.21 -1.71 11.78
N LEU A 121 -10.12 -2.26 12.29
CA LEU A 121 -10.09 -3.21 13.39
C LEU A 121 -9.17 -2.71 14.48
N VAL A 122 -9.64 -2.67 15.73
CA VAL A 122 -8.88 -2.14 16.87
C VAL A 122 -8.92 -3.15 18.03
N GLY A 123 -7.82 -3.28 18.74
CA GLY A 123 -7.69 -4.19 19.88
C GLY A 123 -7.97 -5.63 19.48
N ASN A 124 -8.84 -6.32 20.19
CA ASN A 124 -9.17 -7.73 19.94
C ASN A 124 -9.82 -7.98 18.57
N ASP A 125 -10.43 -6.97 17.95
CA ASP A 125 -11.01 -7.14 16.62
C ASP A 125 -9.93 -7.39 15.55
N THR A 126 -8.68 -7.00 15.79
CA THR A 126 -7.56 -7.29 14.88
C THR A 126 -7.34 -8.78 14.64
N LEU A 127 -7.75 -9.64 15.56
CA LEU A 127 -7.71 -11.11 15.41
C LEU A 127 -8.58 -11.61 14.24
N LYS A 128 -9.56 -10.82 13.80
CA LYS A 128 -10.43 -11.15 12.66
C LYS A 128 -9.77 -10.85 11.31
N ALA A 129 -8.69 -10.08 11.29
CA ALA A 129 -8.08 -9.57 10.05
C ALA A 129 -7.69 -10.67 9.05
N PRO A 130 -7.09 -11.82 9.45
CA PRO A 130 -6.73 -12.85 8.49
C PRO A 130 -7.94 -13.44 7.77
N GLU A 131 -9.03 -13.70 8.51
CA GLU A 131 -10.25 -14.26 7.93
C GLU A 131 -10.92 -13.26 6.98
N LEU A 132 -11.06 -12.00 7.41
CA LEU A 132 -11.65 -10.94 6.59
C LEU A 132 -10.83 -10.66 5.33
N ALA A 133 -9.50 -10.69 5.43
CA ALA A 133 -8.63 -10.55 4.27
C ALA A 133 -8.79 -11.70 3.26
N LYS A 134 -8.92 -12.94 3.74
CA LYS A 134 -9.18 -14.13 2.90
C LYS A 134 -10.55 -14.05 2.23
N GLN A 135 -11.57 -13.60 2.94
CA GLN A 135 -12.90 -13.37 2.36
C GLN A 135 -12.85 -12.36 1.22
N LEU A 136 -12.18 -11.21 1.42
CA LEU A 136 -11.97 -10.22 0.36
C LEU A 136 -11.16 -10.78 -0.82
N ALA A 137 -10.16 -11.61 -0.55
CA ALA A 137 -9.36 -12.24 -1.60
C ALA A 137 -10.17 -13.24 -2.44
N ALA A 138 -11.24 -13.79 -1.90
CA ALA A 138 -12.16 -14.70 -2.60
C ALA A 138 -13.27 -13.96 -3.38
N GLU A 139 -13.48 -12.67 -3.14
CA GLU A 139 -14.43 -11.86 -3.92
C GLU A 139 -13.98 -11.80 -5.40
N PRO A 140 -14.91 -11.78 -6.38
CA PRO A 140 -14.60 -11.70 -7.80
C PRO A 140 -13.96 -10.37 -8.21
#